data_9e2c1fbcd3e46350eaf18892e223ef72
#
_entry.id   9e2c1fbcd3e46350eaf18892e223ef72
#
_cell.length_a   1.000
_cell.length_b   1.000
_cell.length_c   1.000
_cell.angle_alpha   90.00
_cell.angle_beta   90.00
_cell.angle_gamma   90.00
#
_symmetry.space_group_name_H-M   'P 1'
#
loop_
_entity.id
_entity.type
_entity.pdbx_description
1 polymer ?
#
loop_
_entity_poly.entity_id
_entity_poly.type
_entity_poly.pdbx_seq_one_letter_code
_entity_poly.pdbx_strand_id
1 'polypeptide(L)'
;AKMVVRSALTGHLVIATIHAKESFGVLERLRELAISSEQMKQTLLAVVSQRLIAKYCPLCSGKCTIHCSHYHVNEKSAAIYEILAGKELQNYLQNKEDRKRFVTLNDKLRKAYACGYITEKHYLENLV
;
A
#
# COMPACT_ATOMS: atom_id res chain seq x y z
N ALA A 1 5.82 -2.62 -19.28
CA ALA A 1 4.55 -1.96 -19.02
C ALA A 1 3.58 -2.06 -20.21
N LYS A 2 3.95 -1.61 -21.42
CA LYS A 2 3.04 -1.61 -22.60
C LYS A 2 2.47 -2.98 -22.94
N MET A 3 3.25 -4.05 -22.82
CA MET A 3 2.80 -5.41 -23.09
C MET A 3 1.74 -5.88 -22.07
N VAL A 4 1.92 -5.53 -20.81
CA VAL A 4 0.95 -5.79 -19.72
C VAL A 4 -0.40 -5.11 -20.01
N VAL A 5 -0.36 -3.84 -20.40
CA VAL A 5 -1.58 -3.08 -20.75
C VAL A 5 -2.27 -3.67 -21.99
N ARG A 6 -1.52 -4.09 -23.00
CA ARG A 6 -2.10 -4.77 -24.18
C ARG A 6 -2.81 -6.07 -23.80
N SER A 7 -2.21 -6.90 -22.94
CA SER A 7 -2.85 -8.12 -22.46
C SER A 7 -4.14 -7.83 -21.70
N ALA A 8 -4.15 -6.79 -20.87
CA ALA A 8 -5.34 -6.37 -20.15
C ALA A 8 -6.45 -5.89 -21.11
N LEU A 9 -6.10 -5.13 -22.16
CA LEU A 9 -7.04 -4.68 -23.19
C LEU A 9 -7.69 -5.83 -23.99
N THR A 10 -7.00 -6.97 -24.09
CA THR A 10 -7.54 -8.19 -24.74
C THR A 10 -8.34 -9.09 -23.78
N GLY A 11 -8.68 -8.58 -22.58
CA GLY A 11 -9.54 -9.26 -21.62
C GLY A 11 -8.82 -10.19 -20.64
N HIS A 12 -7.48 -10.22 -20.63
CA HIS A 12 -6.74 -11.01 -19.65
C HIS A 12 -6.66 -10.31 -18.30
N LEU A 13 -6.87 -11.04 -17.21
CA LEU A 13 -6.53 -10.56 -15.88
C LEU A 13 -5.01 -10.60 -15.72
N VAL A 14 -4.41 -9.43 -15.48
CA VAL A 14 -2.97 -9.28 -15.33
C VAL A 14 -2.66 -8.77 -13.93
N ILE A 15 -1.73 -9.43 -13.24
CA ILE A 15 -1.15 -8.96 -11.98
C ILE A 15 0.32 -8.65 -12.25
N ALA A 16 0.73 -7.43 -11.92
CA ALA A 16 2.10 -6.95 -12.12
C ALA A 16 2.59 -6.19 -10.89
N THR A 17 3.89 -6.20 -10.65
CA THR A 17 4.53 -5.44 -9.59
C THR A 17 5.25 -4.23 -10.17
N ILE A 18 5.27 -3.13 -9.41
CA ILE A 18 5.95 -1.90 -9.76
C ILE A 18 6.55 -1.27 -8.50
N HIS A 19 7.74 -0.70 -8.62
CA HIS A 19 8.39 -0.04 -7.48
C HIS A 19 7.86 1.38 -7.31
N ALA A 20 7.10 1.58 -6.23
CA ALA A 20 6.62 2.88 -5.78
C ALA A 20 6.42 2.87 -4.26
N LYS A 21 6.41 4.04 -3.64
CA LYS A 21 6.26 4.18 -2.18
C LYS A 21 4.81 4.04 -1.74
N GLU A 22 3.87 4.46 -2.57
CA GLU A 22 2.43 4.52 -2.31
C GLU A 22 1.65 4.34 -3.61
N SER A 23 0.32 4.17 -3.53
CA SER A 23 -0.51 3.87 -4.70
C SER A 23 -0.53 5.01 -5.73
N PHE A 24 -0.45 6.26 -5.31
CA PHE A 24 -0.37 7.38 -6.26
C PHE A 24 0.96 7.39 -7.03
N GLY A 25 2.07 7.07 -6.34
CA GLY A 25 3.37 6.91 -6.98
C GLY A 25 3.41 5.83 -8.06
N VAL A 26 2.59 4.76 -7.92
CA VAL A 26 2.41 3.75 -8.97
C VAL A 26 1.82 4.38 -10.24
N LEU A 27 0.80 5.25 -10.11
CA LEU A 27 0.16 5.90 -11.26
C LEU A 27 1.12 6.85 -11.97
N GLU A 28 1.92 7.61 -11.21
CA GLU A 28 2.98 8.46 -11.76
C GLU A 28 4.02 7.61 -12.52
N ARG A 29 4.44 6.50 -11.91
CA ARG A 29 5.40 5.59 -12.54
C ARG A 29 4.88 4.97 -13.83
N LEU A 30 3.58 4.66 -13.90
CA LEU A 30 2.96 4.19 -15.13
C LEU A 30 2.97 5.28 -16.22
N ARG A 31 2.75 6.55 -15.87
CA ARG A 31 2.88 7.69 -16.80
C ARG A 31 4.30 7.84 -17.35
N GLU A 32 5.32 7.73 -16.48
CA GLU A 32 6.74 7.73 -16.89
C GLU A 32 7.07 6.58 -17.86
N LEU A 33 6.41 5.44 -17.70
CA LEU A 33 6.52 4.29 -18.61
C LEU A 33 5.68 4.44 -19.89
N ALA A 34 5.21 5.66 -20.16
CA ALA A 34 4.40 6.02 -21.33
C ALA A 34 3.06 5.25 -21.44
N ILE A 35 2.43 5.01 -20.31
CA ILE A 35 1.03 4.54 -20.22
C ILE A 35 0.14 5.76 -20.01
N SER A 36 -0.77 6.00 -20.94
CA SER A 36 -1.67 7.15 -20.85
C SER A 36 -2.74 6.98 -19.77
N SER A 37 -3.25 8.10 -19.26
CA SER A 37 -4.36 8.07 -18.30
C SER A 37 -5.58 7.34 -18.86
N GLU A 38 -5.83 7.44 -20.16
CA GLU A 38 -6.93 6.74 -20.81
C GLU A 38 -6.73 5.21 -20.80
N GLN A 39 -5.52 4.75 -21.10
CA GLN A 39 -5.18 3.32 -21.00
C GLN A 39 -5.32 2.81 -19.56
N MET A 40 -4.88 3.60 -18.57
CA MET A 40 -5.07 3.24 -17.16
C MET A 40 -6.55 3.15 -16.77
N LYS A 41 -7.40 4.08 -17.22
CA LYS A 41 -8.85 4.03 -16.97
C LYS A 41 -9.52 2.76 -17.52
N GLN A 42 -9.06 2.30 -18.66
CA GLN A 42 -9.64 1.14 -19.34
C GLN A 42 -9.17 -0.19 -18.77
N THR A 43 -7.95 -0.24 -18.20
CA THR A 43 -7.32 -1.52 -17.85
C THR A 43 -7.02 -1.69 -16.37
N LEU A 44 -6.82 -0.59 -15.62
CA LEU A 44 -6.40 -0.66 -14.23
C LEU A 44 -7.61 -0.84 -13.31
N LEU A 45 -7.69 -1.98 -12.64
CA LEU A 45 -8.79 -2.33 -11.73
C LEU A 45 -8.47 -1.88 -10.30
N ALA A 46 -7.23 -2.07 -9.87
CA ALA A 46 -6.77 -1.70 -8.54
C ALA A 46 -5.26 -1.49 -8.51
N VAL A 47 -4.83 -0.65 -7.58
CA VAL A 47 -3.44 -0.50 -7.17
C VAL A 47 -3.37 -0.85 -5.69
N VAL A 48 -2.47 -1.77 -5.34
CA VAL A 48 -2.27 -2.21 -3.95
C VAL A 48 -0.84 -1.88 -3.56
N SER A 49 -0.68 -1.03 -2.56
CA SER A 49 0.61 -0.76 -1.93
C SER A 49 0.66 -1.45 -0.57
N GLN A 50 1.79 -2.08 -0.28
CA GLN A 50 2.00 -2.82 0.95
C GLN A 50 3.24 -2.34 1.67
N ARG A 51 3.17 -2.30 3.01
CA ARG A 51 4.34 -2.09 3.86
C ARG A 51 4.32 -3.05 5.03
N LEU A 52 5.47 -3.66 5.31
CA LEU A 52 5.68 -4.45 6.51
C LEU A 52 6.12 -3.52 7.65
N ILE A 53 5.44 -3.60 8.77
CA ILE A 53 5.74 -2.83 9.98
C ILE A 53 6.06 -3.78 11.13
N ALA A 54 7.09 -3.46 11.90
CA ALA A 54 7.43 -4.23 13.10
C ALA A 54 6.41 -3.93 14.20
N LYS A 55 5.80 -5.01 14.74
CA LYS A 55 4.84 -4.89 15.84
C LYS A 55 5.55 -4.68 17.17
N TYR A 56 4.93 -3.90 18.04
CA TYR A 56 5.30 -3.80 19.44
C TYR A 56 4.77 -5.03 20.19
N CYS A 57 5.62 -5.67 20.99
CA CYS A 57 5.18 -6.76 21.84
C CYS A 57 4.74 -6.24 23.21
N PRO A 58 3.46 -6.36 23.59
CA PRO A 58 2.99 -5.87 24.87
C PRO A 58 3.53 -6.69 26.06
N LEU A 59 3.97 -7.94 25.82
CA LEU A 59 4.43 -8.83 26.89
C LEU A 59 5.88 -8.55 27.30
N CYS A 60 6.73 -8.10 26.38
CA CYS A 60 8.12 -7.79 26.71
C CYS A 60 8.47 -6.30 26.54
N SER A 61 7.46 -5.45 26.37
CA SER A 61 7.63 -3.98 26.23
C SER A 61 8.67 -3.58 25.17
N GLY A 62 8.84 -4.37 24.13
CA GLY A 62 9.82 -4.10 23.10
C GLY A 62 9.94 -5.17 22.03
N LYS A 63 11.15 -5.40 21.55
CA LYS A 63 11.45 -6.44 20.56
C LYS A 63 11.54 -7.80 21.25
N CYS A 64 10.73 -8.76 20.83
CA CYS A 64 10.88 -10.15 21.25
C CYS A 64 12.24 -10.68 20.83
N THR A 65 12.91 -11.35 21.75
CA THR A 65 14.15 -12.11 21.51
C THR A 65 13.83 -13.60 21.46
N ILE A 66 14.78 -14.42 21.00
CA ILE A 66 14.66 -15.89 20.98
C ILE A 66 14.42 -16.49 22.38
N HIS A 67 14.75 -15.75 23.43
CA HIS A 67 14.56 -16.17 24.83
C HIS A 67 13.15 -15.83 25.38
N CYS A 68 12.34 -15.09 24.64
CA CYS A 68 10.96 -14.82 25.04
C CYS A 68 10.09 -16.05 24.81
N SER A 69 9.37 -16.51 25.84
CA SER A 69 8.46 -17.67 25.75
C SER A 69 7.37 -17.53 24.68
N HIS A 70 7.04 -16.31 24.30
CA HIS A 70 6.06 -15.99 23.26
C HIS A 70 6.67 -15.66 21.89
N TYR A 71 8.00 -15.82 21.71
CA TYR A 71 8.72 -15.46 20.49
C TYR A 71 8.20 -16.16 19.23
N HIS A 72 7.79 -17.41 19.36
CA HIS A 72 7.25 -18.21 18.25
C HIS A 72 5.76 -18.00 18.00
N VAL A 73 5.04 -17.44 18.95
CA VAL A 73 3.58 -17.25 18.89
C VAL A 73 3.22 -15.88 18.31
N ASN A 74 4.06 -14.88 18.53
CA ASN A 74 3.84 -13.52 18.04
C ASN A 74 4.60 -13.27 16.74
N GLU A 75 3.87 -13.11 15.65
CA GLU A 75 4.45 -12.58 14.42
C GLU A 75 5.07 -11.21 14.69
N LYS A 76 6.36 -11.08 14.34
CA LYS A 76 7.16 -9.86 14.60
C LYS A 76 6.75 -8.68 13.73
N SER A 77 6.09 -8.94 12.64
CA SER A 77 5.68 -7.92 11.67
C SER A 77 4.24 -8.12 11.25
N ALA A 78 3.62 -7.03 10.83
CA ALA A 78 2.31 -7.04 10.19
C ALA A 78 2.39 -6.28 8.88
N ALA A 79 1.59 -6.68 7.90
CA ALA A 79 1.43 -5.93 6.67
C ALA A 79 0.30 -4.93 6.81
N ILE A 80 0.55 -3.69 6.41
CA ILE A 80 -0.49 -2.70 6.16
C ILE A 80 -0.63 -2.51 4.66
N TYR A 81 -1.85 -2.27 4.22
CA TYR A 81 -2.19 -2.16 2.82
C TYR A 81 -2.92 -0.85 2.54
N GLU A 82 -2.57 -0.24 1.44
CA GLU A 82 -3.30 0.84 0.80
C GLU A 82 -3.87 0.29 -0.50
N ILE A 83 -5.17 0.41 -0.71
CA ILE A 83 -5.85 -0.14 -1.89
C ILE A 83 -6.60 1.00 -2.56
N LEU A 84 -6.14 1.38 -3.74
CA LEU A 84 -6.77 2.36 -4.59
C LEU A 84 -7.50 1.63 -5.73
N ALA A 85 -8.83 1.60 -5.69
CA ALA A 85 -9.65 0.84 -6.62
C ALA A 85 -11.01 1.51 -6.87
N GLY A 86 -11.76 1.01 -7.83
CA GLY A 86 -13.13 1.42 -8.11
C GLY A 86 -13.28 2.92 -8.35
N LYS A 87 -14.24 3.56 -7.67
CA LYS A 87 -14.56 4.98 -7.86
C LYS A 87 -13.42 5.91 -7.47
N GLU A 88 -12.66 5.60 -6.42
CA GLU A 88 -11.52 6.40 -5.97
C GLU A 88 -10.43 6.45 -7.05
N LEU A 89 -10.10 5.30 -7.63
CA LEU A 89 -9.14 5.19 -8.73
C LEU A 89 -9.63 5.97 -9.97
N GLN A 90 -10.89 5.81 -10.35
CA GLN A 90 -11.47 6.50 -11.51
C GLN A 90 -11.50 8.02 -11.30
N ASN A 91 -11.88 8.49 -10.12
CA ASN A 91 -11.88 9.92 -9.78
C ASN A 91 -10.47 10.51 -9.88
N TYR A 92 -9.46 9.81 -9.37
CA TYR A 92 -8.08 10.26 -9.48
C TYR A 92 -7.61 10.33 -10.94
N LEU A 93 -7.89 9.31 -11.75
CA LEU A 93 -7.52 9.29 -13.17
C LEU A 93 -8.27 10.34 -14.01
N GLN A 94 -9.40 10.85 -13.51
CA GLN A 94 -10.19 11.93 -14.14
C GLN A 94 -9.84 13.33 -13.62
N ASN A 95 -8.80 13.45 -12.76
CA ASN A 95 -8.44 14.70 -12.08
C ASN A 95 -9.59 15.32 -11.24
N LYS A 96 -10.54 14.51 -10.79
CA LYS A 96 -11.56 14.93 -9.85
C LYS A 96 -10.96 14.94 -8.46
N GLU A 97 -10.92 16.10 -7.80
CA GLU A 97 -10.24 16.33 -6.51
C GLU A 97 -10.90 15.65 -5.29
N ASP A 98 -11.64 14.60 -5.45
CA ASP A 98 -12.28 13.93 -4.31
C ASP A 98 -11.31 12.97 -3.59
N ARG A 99 -10.19 13.53 -3.08
CA ARG A 99 -9.18 12.82 -2.27
C ARG A 99 -9.69 12.43 -0.87
N LYS A 100 -10.90 12.88 -0.49
CA LYS A 100 -11.39 12.81 0.90
C LYS A 100 -11.82 11.43 1.40
N ARG A 101 -11.88 10.41 0.55
CA ARG A 101 -12.38 9.07 0.92
C ARG A 101 -11.35 7.94 0.86
N PHE A 102 -10.17 8.22 0.38
CA PHE A 102 -9.15 7.20 0.23
C PHE A 102 -8.30 7.07 1.50
N VAL A 103 -8.21 5.86 2.04
CA VAL A 103 -7.43 5.55 3.25
C VAL A 103 -5.99 5.23 2.86
N THR A 104 -5.08 6.14 3.16
CA THR A 104 -3.66 6.04 2.81
C THR A 104 -2.88 5.10 3.74
N LEU A 105 -1.65 4.73 3.34
CA LEU A 105 -0.70 4.03 4.22
C LEU A 105 -0.44 4.83 5.50
N ASN A 106 -0.33 6.16 5.40
CA ASN A 106 -0.12 7.03 6.56
C ASN A 106 -1.30 7.01 7.53
N ASP A 107 -2.56 6.93 7.03
CA ASP A 107 -3.73 6.79 7.90
C ASP A 107 -3.74 5.44 8.62
N LYS A 108 -3.32 4.37 7.93
CA LYS A 108 -3.17 3.03 8.53
C LYS A 108 -2.07 3.02 9.59
N LEU A 109 -0.93 3.66 9.32
CA LEU A 109 0.17 3.80 10.29
C LEU A 109 -0.28 4.59 11.51
N ARG A 110 -0.96 5.72 11.32
CA ARG A 110 -1.51 6.53 12.42
C ARG A 110 -2.46 5.72 13.30
N LYS A 111 -3.34 4.92 12.67
CA LYS A 111 -4.25 4.02 13.40
C LYS A 111 -3.47 2.94 14.17
N ALA A 112 -2.46 2.33 13.56
CA ALA A 112 -1.63 1.31 14.22
C ALA A 112 -0.88 1.88 15.43
N TYR A 113 -0.36 3.11 15.32
CA TYR A 113 0.27 3.82 16.44
C TYR A 113 -0.75 4.16 17.53
N ALA A 114 -1.88 4.76 17.19
CA ALA A 114 -2.93 5.10 18.16
C ALA A 114 -3.48 3.88 18.92
N CYS A 115 -3.52 2.71 18.28
CA CYS A 115 -3.92 1.45 18.90
C CYS A 115 -2.79 0.73 19.66
N GLY A 116 -1.58 1.30 19.74
CA GLY A 116 -0.45 0.72 20.46
C GLY A 116 0.20 -0.50 19.78
N TYR A 117 -0.08 -0.76 18.50
CA TYR A 117 0.53 -1.86 17.76
C TYR A 117 1.97 -1.61 17.34
N ILE A 118 2.38 -0.34 17.26
CA ILE A 118 3.73 0.09 16.89
C ILE A 118 4.19 1.21 17.83
N THR A 119 5.51 1.36 17.97
CA THR A 119 6.10 2.46 18.73
C THR A 119 6.12 3.76 17.92
N GLU A 120 6.24 4.91 18.59
CA GLU A 120 6.42 6.21 17.96
C GLU A 120 7.59 6.21 16.97
N LYS A 121 8.71 5.63 17.37
CA LYS A 121 9.89 5.47 16.51
C LYS A 121 9.55 4.76 15.20
N HIS A 122 8.87 3.61 15.27
CA HIS A 122 8.46 2.87 14.07
C HIS A 122 7.41 3.63 13.25
N TYR A 123 6.54 4.42 13.89
CA TYR A 123 5.60 5.29 13.20
C TYR A 123 6.34 6.34 12.36
N LEU A 124 7.29 7.07 12.97
CA LEU A 124 8.04 8.13 12.30
C LEU A 124 8.95 7.59 11.17
N GLU A 125 9.61 6.45 11.39
CA GLU A 125 10.47 5.80 10.38
C GLU A 125 9.70 5.29 9.15
N ASN A 126 8.40 5.08 9.27
CA ASN A 126 7.55 4.51 8.22
C ASN A 126 6.57 5.51 7.58
N LEU A 127 6.61 6.78 7.95
CA LEU A 127 5.85 7.82 7.23
C LEU A 127 6.31 7.93 5.78
N VAL A 128 5.35 8.10 4.87
CA VAL A 128 5.59 8.23 3.42
C VAL A 128 5.48 9.69 3.01
#